data_10baab0c50ed01173d4f61d08571705d
#
_entry.id   10baab0c50ed01173d4f61d08571705d
#
_cell.length_a   1.000
_cell.length_b   1.000
_cell.length_c   1.000
_cell.angle_alpha   90.00
_cell.angle_beta   90.00
_cell.angle_gamma   90.00
#
_symmetry.space_group_name_H-M   'P 1'
#
loop_
_entity.id
_entity.type
_entity.pdbx_description
1 polymer ?
#
loop_
_entity_poly.entity_id
_entity_poly.type
_entity_poly.pdbx_seq_one_letter_code
_entity_poly.pdbx_strand_id
1 'polypeptide(L)'
;IANRFQSFSMYQIALDIYEKSQAISGAIQYDLQIAQLYALLGKEELMIKQYFNFLLRNPNKKKVVFTSIQRFLNNNGIKNENNYLIVKKALLKTSKLHPDRADFNEMLIWFFMQNKQYKSALNHVVSLDRRSGNSLSSIYDIGETLLDLEKYPLSIQAFDYIISKGFKSNLYIDAHINKLYALTKSINENSEDIKSIDQKYSQIIDEVGVNRYSILLVSNHAHFKAFYLNDLTSAIDILDDVMIMSTIDKLDLAECKIQYADIMLLSGNIWDALLFYSQVEKDFKEHPIGHKAKFKRAKIAYYQGDFTWAQAQLDVLKSSTSKLIANDAMDLSLLITDNYALDTIDIPMIQFAKADLKAFQKKYDIALLTYDSVLVNFQGHDLSDEIYYRK
;
A
#
# COMPACT_ATOMS: atom_id res chain seq x y z
N ILE A 1 31.69 -34.98 16.17
CA ILE A 1 31.86 -35.04 17.65
C ILE A 1 30.92 -34.02 18.32
N ALA A 2 31.01 -32.75 18.03
CA ALA A 2 30.21 -31.68 18.68
C ALA A 2 28.69 -31.93 18.62
N ASN A 3 28.13 -32.34 17.46
CA ASN A 3 26.71 -32.69 17.30
C ASN A 3 26.26 -33.82 18.26
N ARG A 4 27.16 -34.76 18.60
CA ARG A 4 26.83 -35.83 19.52
C ARG A 4 26.73 -35.35 20.96
N PHE A 5 27.57 -34.41 21.37
CA PHE A 5 27.42 -33.75 22.69
C PHE A 5 26.15 -32.87 22.75
N GLN A 6 25.82 -32.21 21.67
CA GLN A 6 24.60 -31.46 21.55
C GLN A 6 23.35 -32.35 21.71
N SER A 7 23.32 -33.55 21.10
CA SER A 7 22.20 -34.49 21.23
C SER A 7 22.03 -35.04 22.66
N PHE A 8 23.08 -34.99 23.49
CA PHE A 8 23.04 -35.33 24.92
C PHE A 8 22.80 -34.08 25.82
N SER A 9 22.40 -32.95 25.24
CA SER A 9 22.18 -31.69 25.96
C SER A 9 23.44 -31.12 26.66
N MET A 10 24.63 -31.61 26.28
CA MET A 10 25.92 -31.12 26.78
C MET A 10 26.38 -29.89 25.96
N TYR A 11 25.56 -28.81 26.00
CA TYR A 11 25.70 -27.67 25.10
C TYR A 11 27.02 -26.90 25.26
N GLN A 12 27.52 -26.76 26.49
CA GLN A 12 28.79 -26.06 26.71
C GLN A 12 29.97 -26.83 26.10
N ILE A 13 30.01 -28.18 26.25
CA ILE A 13 31.06 -29.01 25.66
C ILE A 13 31.00 -28.98 24.12
N ALA A 14 29.78 -29.03 23.56
CA ALA A 14 29.60 -28.92 22.13
C ALA A 14 30.08 -27.54 21.60
N LEU A 15 29.82 -26.47 22.32
CA LEU A 15 30.28 -25.10 22.02
C LEU A 15 31.81 -25.04 22.02
N ASP A 16 32.46 -25.48 23.10
CA ASP A 16 33.93 -25.49 23.22
C ASP A 16 34.63 -26.26 22.08
N ILE A 17 34.01 -27.38 21.65
CA ILE A 17 34.52 -28.17 20.52
C ILE A 17 34.41 -27.38 19.20
N TYR A 18 33.27 -26.71 18.93
CA TYR A 18 33.11 -25.90 17.71
C TYR A 18 34.05 -24.70 17.69
N GLU A 19 34.18 -23.98 18.80
CA GLU A 19 35.08 -22.84 18.90
C GLU A 19 36.55 -23.24 18.71
N LYS A 20 36.99 -24.33 19.36
CA LYS A 20 38.35 -24.88 19.16
C LYS A 20 38.57 -25.38 17.71
N SER A 21 37.58 -26.05 17.15
CA SER A 21 37.67 -26.54 15.76
C SER A 21 37.78 -25.38 14.77
N GLN A 22 37.01 -24.29 14.97
CA GLN A 22 37.06 -23.08 14.16
C GLN A 22 38.41 -22.36 14.29
N ALA A 23 38.95 -22.32 15.51
CA ALA A 23 40.27 -21.69 15.76
C ALA A 23 41.43 -22.47 15.10
N ILE A 24 41.34 -23.81 15.06
CA ILE A 24 42.37 -24.65 14.48
C ILE A 24 42.28 -24.70 12.95
N SER A 25 41.08 -24.88 12.38
CA SER A 25 40.92 -25.10 10.95
C SER A 25 40.99 -23.83 10.11
N GLY A 26 40.66 -22.65 10.70
CA GLY A 26 40.60 -21.37 10.01
C GLY A 26 39.66 -21.28 8.80
N ALA A 27 39.49 -22.41 8.10
CA ALA A 27 38.72 -22.57 6.87
C ALA A 27 37.26 -22.97 7.09
N ILE A 28 37.02 -23.80 8.13
CA ILE A 28 35.66 -24.31 8.44
C ILE A 28 35.04 -23.44 9.49
N GLN A 29 33.84 -22.90 9.17
CA GLN A 29 33.15 -21.95 10.04
C GLN A 29 31.86 -22.56 10.55
N TYR A 30 31.67 -22.50 11.84
CA TYR A 30 30.52 -23.05 12.57
C TYR A 30 29.62 -21.97 13.17
N ASP A 31 29.61 -20.75 12.58
CA ASP A 31 28.89 -19.59 13.14
C ASP A 31 27.41 -19.89 13.46
N LEU A 32 26.71 -20.61 12.56
CA LEU A 32 25.29 -20.95 12.78
C LEU A 32 25.10 -21.97 13.90
N GLN A 33 25.97 -22.99 13.98
CA GLN A 33 25.94 -24.01 15.03
C GLN A 33 26.27 -23.39 16.39
N ILE A 34 27.28 -22.51 16.43
CA ILE A 34 27.67 -21.77 17.64
C ILE A 34 26.53 -20.84 18.07
N ALA A 35 25.86 -20.13 17.11
CA ALA A 35 24.71 -19.29 17.42
C ALA A 35 23.56 -20.10 18.04
N GLN A 36 23.25 -21.28 17.51
CA GLN A 36 22.24 -22.19 18.05
C GLN A 36 22.58 -22.65 19.48
N LEU A 37 23.85 -22.95 19.75
CA LEU A 37 24.29 -23.35 21.09
C LEU A 37 24.22 -22.19 22.08
N TYR A 38 24.57 -20.97 21.67
CA TYR A 38 24.35 -19.78 22.50
C TYR A 38 22.88 -19.56 22.81
N ALA A 39 21.96 -19.82 21.86
CA ALA A 39 20.52 -19.77 22.13
C ALA A 39 20.09 -20.79 23.21
N LEU A 40 20.57 -22.03 23.12
CA LEU A 40 20.27 -23.10 24.09
C LEU A 40 20.89 -22.84 25.47
N LEU A 41 21.95 -22.06 25.55
CA LEU A 41 22.61 -21.65 26.78
C LEU A 41 22.07 -20.33 27.37
N GLY A 42 21.06 -19.72 26.75
CA GLY A 42 20.51 -18.44 27.20
C GLY A 42 21.48 -17.26 27.06
N LYS A 43 22.40 -17.33 26.09
CA LYS A 43 23.40 -16.28 25.82
C LYS A 43 23.02 -15.48 24.56
N GLU A 44 21.88 -14.77 24.62
CA GLU A 44 21.23 -14.15 23.48
C GLU A 44 22.10 -13.09 22.76
N GLU A 45 22.84 -12.28 23.50
CA GLU A 45 23.74 -11.26 22.90
C GLU A 45 24.84 -11.93 22.05
N LEU A 46 25.41 -13.03 22.53
CA LEU A 46 26.43 -13.78 21.81
C LEU A 46 25.84 -14.51 20.59
N MET A 47 24.62 -15.02 20.73
CA MET A 47 23.86 -15.61 19.61
C MET A 47 23.70 -14.61 18.47
N ILE A 48 23.18 -13.42 18.74
CA ILE A 48 22.98 -12.37 17.72
C ILE A 48 24.31 -11.95 17.10
N LYS A 49 25.35 -11.75 17.94
CA LYS A 49 26.68 -11.43 17.45
C LYS A 49 27.21 -12.51 16.45
N GLN A 50 26.94 -13.77 16.73
CA GLN A 50 27.40 -14.88 15.88
C GLN A 50 26.61 -14.94 14.54
N TYR A 51 25.32 -14.68 14.57
CA TYR A 51 24.52 -14.52 13.34
C TYR A 51 25.06 -13.38 12.47
N PHE A 52 25.44 -12.27 13.08
CA PHE A 52 26.00 -11.13 12.31
C PHE A 52 27.41 -11.45 11.79
N ASN A 53 28.25 -12.12 12.54
CA ASN A 53 29.53 -12.61 12.04
C ASN A 53 29.37 -13.55 10.84
N PHE A 54 28.39 -14.46 10.91
CA PHE A 54 28.03 -15.31 9.78
C PHE A 54 27.63 -14.50 8.55
N LEU A 55 26.76 -13.48 8.72
CA LEU A 55 26.32 -12.62 7.62
C LEU A 55 27.46 -11.76 7.04
N LEU A 56 28.36 -11.28 7.88
CA LEU A 56 29.54 -10.53 7.43
C LEU A 56 30.41 -11.36 6.46
N ARG A 57 30.53 -12.67 6.72
CA ARG A 57 31.29 -13.59 5.89
C ARG A 57 30.49 -14.14 4.69
N ASN A 58 29.17 -14.18 4.81
CA ASN A 58 28.26 -14.78 3.83
C ASN A 58 27.11 -13.85 3.44
N PRO A 59 27.36 -12.77 2.66
CA PRO A 59 26.34 -11.75 2.34
C PRO A 59 25.07 -12.34 1.68
N ASN A 60 25.24 -13.39 0.86
CA ASN A 60 24.15 -14.05 0.15
C ASN A 60 23.21 -14.87 1.07
N LYS A 61 23.54 -15.03 2.34
CA LYS A 61 22.76 -15.80 3.33
C LYS A 61 21.88 -14.92 4.23
N LYS A 62 21.62 -13.68 3.80
CA LYS A 62 20.76 -12.72 4.51
C LYS A 62 19.45 -13.34 4.99
N LYS A 63 18.74 -14.08 4.12
CA LYS A 63 17.44 -14.70 4.46
C LYS A 63 17.51 -15.62 5.69
N VAL A 64 18.59 -16.37 5.84
CA VAL A 64 18.79 -17.30 6.99
C VAL A 64 18.86 -16.51 8.29
N VAL A 65 19.66 -15.45 8.31
CA VAL A 65 19.84 -14.60 9.51
C VAL A 65 18.54 -13.84 9.83
N PHE A 66 17.87 -13.27 8.83
CA PHE A 66 16.56 -12.64 9.04
C PHE A 66 15.55 -13.57 9.69
N THR A 67 15.38 -14.78 9.15
CA THR A 67 14.44 -15.77 9.71
C THR A 67 14.81 -16.15 11.14
N SER A 68 16.09 -16.29 11.45
CA SER A 68 16.55 -16.62 12.81
C SER A 68 16.26 -15.50 13.80
N ILE A 69 16.52 -14.24 13.41
CA ILE A 69 16.21 -13.07 14.23
C ILE A 69 14.70 -12.92 14.40
N GLN A 70 13.91 -13.14 13.35
CA GLN A 70 12.45 -13.05 13.42
C GLN A 70 11.87 -14.08 14.40
N ARG A 71 12.37 -15.31 14.37
CA ARG A 71 11.99 -16.35 15.36
C ARG A 71 12.34 -15.94 16.77
N PHE A 72 13.56 -15.41 16.98
CA PHE A 72 14.00 -14.96 18.28
C PHE A 72 13.14 -13.83 18.83
N LEU A 73 12.72 -12.87 17.98
CA LEU A 73 11.84 -11.77 18.37
C LEU A 73 10.40 -12.23 18.69
N ASN A 74 9.92 -13.27 17.97
CA ASN A 74 8.54 -13.78 18.08
C ASN A 74 8.45 -15.06 18.91
N ASN A 75 9.35 -15.28 19.86
CA ASN A 75 9.36 -16.50 20.65
C ASN A 75 8.03 -16.68 21.40
N ASN A 76 7.27 -17.74 21.08
CA ASN A 76 5.96 -18.09 21.63
C ASN A 76 4.83 -17.02 21.44
N GLY A 77 4.90 -16.18 20.41
CA GLY A 77 3.86 -15.18 20.13
C GLY A 77 3.84 -13.98 21.07
N ILE A 78 4.73 -13.94 22.05
CA ILE A 78 4.86 -12.84 23.01
C ILE A 78 6.10 -12.01 22.63
N LYS A 79 5.90 -10.71 22.38
CA LYS A 79 7.02 -9.78 22.18
C LYS A 79 7.82 -9.68 23.48
N ASN A 80 9.08 -10.12 23.45
CA ASN A 80 10.01 -9.99 24.56
C ASN A 80 10.80 -8.69 24.41
N GLU A 81 10.57 -7.72 25.28
CA GLU A 81 11.26 -6.42 25.25
C GLU A 81 12.78 -6.55 25.35
N ASN A 82 13.27 -7.51 26.13
CA ASN A 82 14.72 -7.76 26.25
C ASN A 82 15.31 -8.23 24.92
N ASN A 83 14.66 -9.17 24.23
CA ASN A 83 15.08 -9.65 22.91
C ASN A 83 15.10 -8.49 21.90
N TYR A 84 14.08 -7.63 21.94
CA TYR A 84 14.02 -6.42 21.12
C TYR A 84 15.23 -5.51 21.36
N LEU A 85 15.56 -5.22 22.61
CA LEU A 85 16.67 -4.34 22.94
C LEU A 85 18.03 -4.94 22.53
N ILE A 86 18.24 -6.25 22.70
CA ILE A 86 19.44 -6.97 22.27
C ILE A 86 19.62 -6.82 20.76
N VAL A 87 18.60 -7.14 19.97
CA VAL A 87 18.65 -7.06 18.51
C VAL A 87 18.88 -5.63 18.03
N LYS A 88 18.12 -4.67 18.60
CA LYS A 88 18.25 -3.24 18.27
C LYS A 88 19.67 -2.73 18.49
N LYS A 89 20.23 -3.00 19.66
CA LYS A 89 21.60 -2.59 20.04
C LYS A 89 22.63 -3.20 19.11
N ALA A 90 22.50 -4.49 18.82
CA ALA A 90 23.41 -5.20 17.93
C ALA A 90 23.34 -4.69 16.48
N LEU A 91 22.12 -4.48 15.93
CA LEU A 91 21.94 -3.92 14.59
C LEU A 91 22.50 -2.52 14.45
N LEU A 92 22.19 -1.63 15.40
CA LEU A 92 22.71 -0.26 15.40
C LEU A 92 24.25 -0.22 15.47
N LYS A 93 24.83 -1.07 16.31
CA LYS A 93 26.29 -1.20 16.42
C LYS A 93 26.92 -1.70 15.11
N THR A 94 26.34 -2.75 14.54
CA THR A 94 26.92 -3.39 13.34
C THR A 94 26.73 -2.50 12.10
N SER A 95 25.57 -1.88 11.92
CA SER A 95 25.35 -0.90 10.83
C SER A 95 26.29 0.32 10.92
N LYS A 96 26.63 0.76 12.15
CA LYS A 96 27.60 1.84 12.37
C LYS A 96 29.04 1.42 12.04
N LEU A 97 29.42 0.18 12.37
CA LEU A 97 30.75 -0.37 12.09
C LEU A 97 30.96 -0.72 10.62
N HIS A 98 29.90 -1.06 9.93
CA HIS A 98 29.90 -1.47 8.52
C HIS A 98 28.90 -0.64 7.69
N PRO A 99 29.11 0.68 7.53
CA PRO A 99 28.14 1.59 6.91
C PRO A 99 27.86 1.27 5.45
N ASP A 100 28.80 0.65 4.74
CA ASP A 100 28.67 0.30 3.32
C ASP A 100 27.95 -1.04 3.09
N ARG A 101 27.59 -1.75 4.15
CA ARG A 101 26.88 -3.02 4.09
C ARG A 101 25.37 -2.79 3.99
N ALA A 102 24.84 -2.91 2.77
CA ALA A 102 23.42 -2.73 2.49
C ALA A 102 22.53 -3.69 3.29
N ASP A 103 22.95 -4.95 3.47
CA ASP A 103 22.20 -5.98 4.18
C ASP A 103 21.90 -5.60 5.65
N PHE A 104 22.84 -5.00 6.39
CA PHE A 104 22.59 -4.55 7.76
C PHE A 104 21.70 -3.31 7.82
N ASN A 105 21.84 -2.40 6.85
CA ASN A 105 20.98 -1.23 6.75
C ASN A 105 19.53 -1.62 6.44
N GLU A 106 19.32 -2.52 5.48
CA GLU A 106 17.99 -3.06 5.16
C GLU A 106 17.39 -3.82 6.36
N MET A 107 18.21 -4.60 7.08
CA MET A 107 17.77 -5.32 8.28
C MET A 107 17.34 -4.35 9.38
N LEU A 108 18.03 -3.23 9.55
CA LEU A 108 17.68 -2.22 10.55
C LEU A 108 16.39 -1.48 10.18
N ILE A 109 16.23 -1.13 8.89
CA ILE A 109 14.97 -0.54 8.37
C ILE A 109 13.81 -1.50 8.61
N TRP A 110 13.95 -2.77 8.17
CA TRP A 110 12.95 -3.80 8.40
C TRP A 110 12.60 -3.95 9.88
N PHE A 111 13.62 -3.99 10.76
CA PHE A 111 13.44 -4.11 12.20
C PHE A 111 12.59 -2.96 12.77
N PHE A 112 12.86 -1.72 12.38
CA PHE A 112 12.08 -0.57 12.79
C PHE A 112 10.64 -0.63 12.25
N MET A 113 10.46 -1.01 10.97
CA MET A 113 9.13 -1.13 10.35
C MET A 113 8.27 -2.19 11.06
N GLN A 114 8.81 -3.40 11.31
CA GLN A 114 8.12 -4.48 12.04
C GLN A 114 7.71 -4.09 13.46
N ASN A 115 8.47 -3.22 14.09
CA ASN A 115 8.18 -2.73 15.43
C ASN A 115 7.41 -1.40 15.44
N LYS A 116 6.80 -1.00 14.33
CA LYS A 116 6.01 0.22 14.17
C LYS A 116 6.79 1.50 14.52
N GLN A 117 8.13 1.46 14.50
CA GLN A 117 9.02 2.60 14.72
C GLN A 117 9.30 3.33 13.40
N TYR A 118 8.25 3.71 12.71
CA TYR A 118 8.27 4.27 11.36
C TYR A 118 9.18 5.48 11.21
N LYS A 119 9.14 6.42 12.17
CA LYS A 119 10.01 7.60 12.19
C LYS A 119 11.49 7.21 12.26
N SER A 120 11.83 6.17 13.04
CA SER A 120 13.21 5.70 13.13
C SER A 120 13.67 5.04 11.82
N ALA A 121 12.80 4.29 11.15
CA ALA A 121 13.07 3.70 9.83
C ALA A 121 13.36 4.81 8.80
N LEU A 122 12.48 5.80 8.70
CA LEU A 122 12.63 6.93 7.78
C LEU A 122 13.91 7.72 8.06
N ASN A 123 14.16 8.08 9.31
CA ASN A 123 15.36 8.81 9.68
C ASN A 123 16.65 8.04 9.36
N HIS A 124 16.63 6.71 9.52
CA HIS A 124 17.78 5.88 9.19
C HIS A 124 18.08 5.88 7.70
N VAL A 125 17.07 5.64 6.84
CA VAL A 125 17.26 5.60 5.39
C VAL A 125 17.63 6.99 4.82
N VAL A 126 17.04 8.08 5.35
CA VAL A 126 17.44 9.46 4.99
C VAL A 126 18.89 9.73 5.38
N SER A 127 19.32 9.28 6.56
CA SER A 127 20.71 9.42 6.99
C SER A 127 21.67 8.58 6.14
N LEU A 128 21.22 7.44 5.64
CA LEU A 128 21.96 6.60 4.71
C LEU A 128 22.13 7.32 3.36
N ASP A 129 21.05 7.88 2.80
CA ASP A 129 21.09 8.63 1.54
C ASP A 129 22.01 9.85 1.61
N ARG A 130 21.97 10.59 2.72
CA ARG A 130 22.87 11.74 2.91
C ARG A 130 24.35 11.37 2.88
N ARG A 131 24.70 10.12 3.21
CA ARG A 131 26.08 9.62 3.20
C ARG A 131 26.49 9.01 1.86
N SER A 132 25.60 8.25 1.24
CA SER A 132 25.91 7.44 0.04
C SER A 132 25.30 8.00 -1.26
N GLY A 133 24.24 8.80 -1.18
CA GLY A 133 23.52 9.34 -2.33
C GLY A 133 22.69 8.32 -3.13
N ASN A 134 22.53 7.08 -2.64
CA ASN A 134 22.00 5.97 -3.43
C ASN A 134 20.73 5.31 -2.81
N SER A 135 20.04 6.00 -1.90
CA SER A 135 18.92 5.39 -1.16
C SER A 135 17.56 6.02 -1.46
N LEU A 136 17.43 6.82 -2.52
CA LEU A 136 16.17 7.50 -2.85
C LEU A 136 15.02 6.53 -3.14
N SER A 137 15.27 5.42 -3.83
CA SER A 137 14.27 4.38 -4.05
C SER A 137 13.77 3.78 -2.73
N SER A 138 14.68 3.48 -1.81
CA SER A 138 14.29 2.95 -0.48
C SER A 138 13.50 3.96 0.35
N ILE A 139 13.78 5.27 0.20
CA ILE A 139 12.98 6.33 0.84
C ILE A 139 11.58 6.38 0.22
N TYR A 140 11.49 6.24 -1.10
CA TYR A 140 10.24 6.20 -1.82
C TYR A 140 9.38 4.99 -1.39
N ASP A 141 9.96 3.78 -1.36
CA ASP A 141 9.28 2.55 -0.92
C ASP A 141 8.76 2.65 0.52
N ILE A 142 9.54 3.28 1.41
CA ILE A 142 9.09 3.57 2.79
C ILE A 142 7.95 4.60 2.76
N GLY A 143 8.05 5.64 1.94
CA GLY A 143 7.01 6.65 1.77
C GLY A 143 5.68 6.05 1.33
N GLU A 144 5.69 5.14 0.35
CA GLU A 144 4.51 4.39 -0.10
C GLU A 144 3.97 3.46 0.99
N THR A 145 4.84 2.69 1.65
CA THR A 145 4.42 1.84 2.78
C THR A 145 3.76 2.65 3.89
N LEU A 146 4.28 3.84 4.18
CA LEU A 146 3.69 4.74 5.18
C LEU A 146 2.34 5.32 4.72
N LEU A 147 2.18 5.53 3.42
CA LEU A 147 0.94 5.97 2.79
C LEU A 147 -0.13 4.89 2.94
N ASP A 148 0.19 3.63 2.61
CA ASP A 148 -0.70 2.47 2.76
C ASP A 148 -1.09 2.21 4.22
N LEU A 149 -0.19 2.53 5.16
CA LEU A 149 -0.45 2.45 6.60
C LEU A 149 -1.14 3.70 7.17
N GLU A 150 -1.56 4.63 6.32
CA GLU A 150 -2.21 5.89 6.69
C GLU A 150 -1.36 6.77 7.64
N LYS A 151 -0.05 6.64 7.56
CA LYS A 151 0.89 7.47 8.31
C LYS A 151 1.27 8.71 7.51
N TYR A 152 0.26 9.45 7.04
CA TYR A 152 0.40 10.60 6.12
C TYR A 152 1.52 11.59 6.50
N PRO A 153 1.65 12.06 7.76
CA PRO A 153 2.71 13.02 8.09
C PRO A 153 4.13 12.49 7.86
N LEU A 154 4.37 11.20 8.05
CA LEU A 154 5.68 10.58 7.80
C LEU A 154 5.89 10.28 6.32
N SER A 155 4.83 9.87 5.61
CA SER A 155 4.85 9.69 4.16
C SER A 155 5.19 11.00 3.46
N ILE A 156 4.56 12.11 3.83
CA ILE A 156 4.85 13.45 3.32
C ILE A 156 6.33 13.82 3.57
N GLN A 157 6.88 13.54 4.76
CA GLN A 157 8.30 13.80 5.04
C GLN A 157 9.23 12.99 4.14
N ALA A 158 8.89 11.74 3.82
CA ALA A 158 9.67 10.92 2.88
C ALA A 158 9.67 11.53 1.47
N PHE A 159 8.50 11.92 0.95
CA PHE A 159 8.38 12.52 -0.37
C PHE A 159 8.99 13.91 -0.43
N ASP A 160 8.86 14.75 0.62
CA ASP A 160 9.54 16.04 0.71
C ASP A 160 11.06 15.91 0.59
N TYR A 161 11.63 14.88 1.21
CA TYR A 161 13.06 14.64 1.07
C TYR A 161 13.45 14.33 -0.38
N ILE A 162 12.67 13.50 -1.09
CA ILE A 162 12.91 13.19 -2.50
C ILE A 162 12.77 14.44 -3.36
N ILE A 163 11.70 15.21 -3.16
CA ILE A 163 11.44 16.47 -3.86
C ILE A 163 12.59 17.47 -3.66
N SER A 164 13.17 17.52 -2.47
CA SER A 164 14.33 18.40 -2.18
C SER A 164 15.58 18.11 -3.02
N LYS A 165 15.65 16.94 -3.69
CA LYS A 165 16.72 16.59 -4.64
C LYS A 165 16.50 17.19 -6.03
N GLY A 166 15.33 17.74 -6.29
CA GLY A 166 14.98 18.41 -7.53
C GLY A 166 14.79 17.46 -8.72
N PHE A 167 14.62 18.03 -9.90
CA PHE A 167 14.36 17.34 -11.17
C PHE A 167 15.40 16.29 -11.61
N LYS A 168 16.56 16.24 -10.98
CA LYS A 168 17.57 15.21 -11.27
C LYS A 168 17.15 13.83 -10.77
N SER A 169 16.17 13.77 -9.88
CA SER A 169 15.59 12.53 -9.41
C SER A 169 14.51 12.07 -10.38
N ASN A 170 14.60 10.83 -10.87
CA ASN A 170 13.54 10.18 -11.65
C ASN A 170 12.26 9.95 -10.84
N LEU A 171 12.32 10.08 -9.51
CA LEU A 171 11.19 9.95 -8.58
C LEU A 171 10.54 11.31 -8.24
N TYR A 172 10.98 12.41 -8.87
CA TYR A 172 10.53 13.75 -8.51
C TYR A 172 9.01 13.93 -8.69
N ILE A 173 8.49 13.57 -9.86
CA ILE A 173 7.07 13.71 -10.17
C ILE A 173 6.24 12.72 -9.34
N ASP A 174 6.68 11.47 -9.23
CA ASP A 174 5.99 10.44 -8.44
C ASP A 174 5.91 10.82 -6.96
N ALA A 175 6.99 11.41 -6.41
CA ALA A 175 7.00 11.94 -5.04
C ALA A 175 5.99 13.09 -4.86
N HIS A 176 5.83 13.96 -5.84
CA HIS A 176 4.81 15.01 -5.81
C HIS A 176 3.39 14.42 -5.85
N ILE A 177 3.14 13.45 -6.72
CA ILE A 177 1.85 12.74 -6.82
C ILE A 177 1.46 12.13 -5.46
N ASN A 178 2.35 11.33 -4.89
CA ASN A 178 2.10 10.65 -3.63
C ASN A 178 1.99 11.61 -2.44
N LYS A 179 2.77 12.70 -2.43
CA LYS A 179 2.65 13.75 -1.43
C LYS A 179 1.29 14.45 -1.51
N LEU A 180 0.83 14.82 -2.71
CA LEU A 180 -0.46 15.45 -2.90
C LEU A 180 -1.60 14.52 -2.51
N TYR A 181 -1.49 13.23 -2.83
CA TYR A 181 -2.43 12.22 -2.37
C TYR A 181 -2.47 12.12 -0.83
N ALA A 182 -1.30 12.06 -0.18
CA ALA A 182 -1.20 12.04 1.29
C ALA A 182 -1.82 13.30 1.92
N LEU A 183 -1.55 14.47 1.35
CA LEU A 183 -2.16 15.73 1.78
C LEU A 183 -3.68 15.67 1.65
N THR A 184 -4.20 15.24 0.50
CA THR A 184 -5.64 15.13 0.26
C THR A 184 -6.33 14.18 1.27
N LYS A 185 -5.67 13.07 1.65
CA LYS A 185 -6.20 12.13 2.66
C LYS A 185 -6.10 12.64 4.09
N SER A 186 -5.22 13.60 4.36
CA SER A 186 -4.97 14.13 5.70
C SER A 186 -5.76 15.39 6.04
N ILE A 187 -6.43 16.02 5.06
CA ILE A 187 -7.23 17.21 5.32
C ILE A 187 -8.56 16.87 5.98
N ASN A 188 -8.95 17.68 6.95
CA ASN A 188 -10.35 17.82 7.33
C ASN A 188 -11.01 18.68 6.25
N GLU A 189 -12.13 18.27 5.70
CA GLU A 189 -12.83 18.85 4.54
C GLU A 189 -13.15 20.38 4.67
N ASN A 190 -12.17 21.17 5.12
CA ASN A 190 -12.33 22.60 5.15
C ASN A 190 -11.88 23.23 3.82
N SER A 191 -12.58 24.30 3.41
CA SER A 191 -12.43 24.89 2.08
C SER A 191 -11.05 25.54 1.83
N GLU A 192 -10.32 25.94 2.88
CA GLU A 192 -9.01 26.58 2.73
C GLU A 192 -7.92 25.56 2.41
N ASP A 193 -7.94 24.40 3.07
CA ASP A 193 -6.98 23.32 2.82
C ASP A 193 -7.16 22.74 1.41
N ILE A 194 -8.43 22.58 0.98
CA ILE A 194 -8.75 22.09 -0.37
C ILE A 194 -8.18 23.03 -1.43
N LYS A 195 -8.42 24.37 -1.29
CA LYS A 195 -7.87 25.37 -2.22
C LYS A 195 -6.34 25.39 -2.23
N SER A 196 -5.71 25.21 -1.06
CA SER A 196 -4.25 25.14 -0.95
C SER A 196 -3.68 23.95 -1.72
N ILE A 197 -4.36 22.80 -1.73
CA ILE A 197 -3.93 21.61 -2.49
C ILE A 197 -4.10 21.85 -4.00
N ASP A 198 -5.21 22.44 -4.44
CA ASP A 198 -5.42 22.82 -5.85
C ASP A 198 -4.31 23.74 -6.37
N GLN A 199 -3.97 24.76 -5.58
CA GLN A 199 -2.86 25.65 -5.91
C GLN A 199 -1.52 24.91 -6.02
N LYS A 200 -1.25 23.95 -5.14
CA LYS A 200 -0.03 23.12 -5.22
C LYS A 200 -0.01 22.27 -6.48
N TYR A 201 -1.13 21.65 -6.87
CA TYR A 201 -1.24 20.96 -8.16
C TYR A 201 -0.87 21.89 -9.31
N SER A 202 -1.50 23.06 -9.39
CA SER A 202 -1.25 24.04 -10.45
C SER A 202 0.22 24.48 -10.49
N GLN A 203 0.81 24.83 -9.34
CA GLN A 203 2.21 25.24 -9.25
C GLN A 203 3.18 24.15 -9.74
N ILE A 204 2.96 22.89 -9.39
CA ILE A 204 3.82 21.79 -9.81
C ILE A 204 3.64 21.53 -11.30
N ILE A 205 2.42 21.58 -11.83
CA ILE A 205 2.14 21.40 -13.25
C ILE A 205 2.78 22.54 -14.07
N ASP A 206 2.72 23.78 -13.60
CA ASP A 206 3.40 24.91 -14.23
C ASP A 206 4.93 24.74 -14.25
N GLU A 207 5.49 24.18 -13.18
CA GLU A 207 6.92 23.93 -13.05
C GLU A 207 7.42 22.79 -13.97
N VAL A 208 6.69 21.65 -14.01
CA VAL A 208 7.11 20.46 -14.78
C VAL A 208 6.62 20.47 -16.21
N GLY A 209 5.59 21.29 -16.53
CA GLY A 209 4.88 21.30 -17.79
C GLY A 209 3.99 20.07 -18.01
N VAL A 210 3.05 20.18 -18.96
CA VAL A 210 2.22 19.04 -19.37
C VAL A 210 2.98 18.24 -20.43
N ASN A 211 3.42 17.06 -20.08
CA ASN A 211 4.19 16.17 -20.93
C ASN A 211 3.97 14.71 -20.52
N ARG A 212 4.49 13.76 -21.29
CA ARG A 212 4.29 12.31 -21.05
C ARG A 212 4.65 11.83 -19.63
N TYR A 213 5.50 12.51 -18.88
CA TYR A 213 5.91 12.11 -17.53
C TYR A 213 5.02 12.72 -16.45
N SER A 214 4.30 13.82 -16.76
CA SER A 214 3.42 14.51 -15.82
C SER A 214 1.93 14.16 -16.00
N ILE A 215 1.59 13.28 -16.94
CA ILE A 215 0.19 12.94 -17.26
C ILE A 215 -0.58 12.48 -16.03
N LEU A 216 -0.02 11.59 -15.21
CA LEU A 216 -0.69 11.11 -13.99
C LEU A 216 -0.88 12.23 -12.96
N LEU A 217 0.06 13.17 -12.86
CA LEU A 217 -0.08 14.35 -12.02
C LEU A 217 -1.26 15.23 -12.49
N VAL A 218 -1.32 15.50 -13.79
CA VAL A 218 -2.38 16.33 -14.41
C VAL A 218 -3.74 15.66 -14.28
N SER A 219 -3.81 14.36 -14.54
CA SER A 219 -5.01 13.55 -14.39
C SER A 219 -5.51 13.49 -12.93
N ASN A 220 -4.59 13.36 -11.96
CA ASN A 220 -4.94 13.44 -10.55
C ASN A 220 -5.44 14.83 -10.13
N HIS A 221 -4.93 15.90 -10.76
CA HIS A 221 -5.46 17.25 -10.57
C HIS A 221 -6.90 17.35 -11.07
N ALA A 222 -7.21 16.81 -12.25
CA ALA A 222 -8.57 16.76 -12.76
C ALA A 222 -9.52 16.01 -11.81
N HIS A 223 -9.09 14.84 -11.32
CA HIS A 223 -9.84 14.10 -10.30
C HIS A 223 -10.06 14.95 -9.04
N PHE A 224 -9.01 15.62 -8.55
CA PHE A 224 -9.11 16.48 -7.37
C PHE A 224 -10.12 17.61 -7.59
N LYS A 225 -10.09 18.31 -8.74
CA LYS A 225 -11.07 19.34 -9.10
C LYS A 225 -12.50 18.82 -9.08
N ALA A 226 -12.75 17.66 -9.70
CA ALA A 226 -14.10 17.08 -9.75
C ALA A 226 -14.60 16.65 -8.36
N PHE A 227 -13.77 15.94 -7.60
CA PHE A 227 -14.21 15.28 -6.37
C PHE A 227 -14.08 16.14 -5.11
N TYR A 228 -13.23 17.16 -5.09
CA TYR A 228 -13.03 17.98 -3.90
C TYR A 228 -13.49 19.44 -4.09
N LEU A 229 -13.40 19.98 -5.31
CA LEU A 229 -13.86 21.34 -5.63
C LEU A 229 -15.24 21.38 -6.30
N ASN A 230 -15.78 20.23 -6.71
CA ASN A 230 -16.99 20.11 -7.51
C ASN A 230 -16.90 20.90 -8.85
N ASP A 231 -15.70 21.09 -9.36
CA ASP A 231 -15.41 21.76 -10.62
C ASP A 231 -15.30 20.73 -11.75
N LEU A 232 -16.47 20.25 -12.18
CA LEU A 232 -16.57 19.20 -13.21
C LEU A 232 -16.10 19.70 -14.58
N THR A 233 -16.37 20.95 -14.92
CA THR A 233 -16.02 21.52 -16.22
C THR A 233 -14.52 21.55 -16.42
N SER A 234 -13.78 22.19 -15.50
CA SER A 234 -12.32 22.24 -15.60
C SER A 234 -11.69 20.84 -15.55
N ALA A 235 -12.27 19.91 -14.78
CA ALA A 235 -11.76 18.54 -14.70
C ALA A 235 -11.90 17.78 -16.02
N ILE A 236 -13.01 17.96 -16.72
CA ILE A 236 -13.27 17.37 -18.05
C ILE A 236 -12.32 17.97 -19.08
N ASP A 237 -12.22 19.31 -19.14
CA ASP A 237 -11.35 20.01 -20.08
C ASP A 237 -9.89 19.55 -19.96
N ILE A 238 -9.39 19.44 -18.71
CA ILE A 238 -8.02 18.93 -18.46
C ILE A 238 -7.83 17.52 -19.02
N LEU A 239 -8.78 16.63 -18.82
CA LEU A 239 -8.65 15.24 -19.26
C LEU A 239 -8.81 15.12 -20.79
N ASP A 240 -9.68 15.92 -21.41
CA ASP A 240 -9.84 15.98 -22.87
C ASP A 240 -8.51 16.40 -23.51
N ASP A 241 -7.87 17.46 -23.01
CA ASP A 241 -6.57 17.92 -23.49
C ASP A 241 -5.48 16.85 -23.37
N VAL A 242 -5.44 16.13 -22.25
CA VAL A 242 -4.47 15.05 -22.03
C VAL A 242 -4.72 13.87 -22.96
N MET A 243 -5.97 13.45 -23.15
CA MET A 243 -6.31 12.26 -23.93
C MET A 243 -6.03 12.42 -25.44
N ILE A 244 -5.95 13.63 -25.97
CA ILE A 244 -5.59 13.88 -27.38
C ILE A 244 -4.08 13.94 -27.63
N MET A 245 -3.25 13.89 -26.58
CA MET A 245 -1.79 13.95 -26.74
C MET A 245 -1.24 12.71 -27.44
N SER A 246 -0.57 12.88 -28.56
CA SER A 246 0.01 11.79 -29.35
C SER A 246 1.15 11.04 -28.66
N THR A 247 1.70 11.58 -27.58
CA THR A 247 2.85 11.04 -26.82
C THR A 247 2.46 10.28 -25.56
N ILE A 248 1.15 10.15 -25.28
CA ILE A 248 0.65 9.46 -24.09
C ILE A 248 0.89 7.95 -24.18
N ASP A 249 1.36 7.35 -23.10
CA ASP A 249 1.45 5.90 -23.00
C ASP A 249 0.07 5.25 -22.89
N LYS A 250 -0.06 4.00 -23.37
CA LYS A 250 -1.35 3.30 -23.36
C LYS A 250 -1.92 3.08 -21.96
N LEU A 251 -1.06 2.84 -20.97
CA LEU A 251 -1.50 2.64 -19.56
C LEU A 251 -1.93 3.96 -18.96
N ASP A 252 -1.20 5.05 -19.20
CA ASP A 252 -1.56 6.38 -18.73
C ASP A 252 -2.88 6.84 -19.36
N LEU A 253 -3.06 6.58 -20.68
CA LEU A 253 -4.33 6.86 -21.36
C LEU A 253 -5.49 6.04 -20.76
N ALA A 254 -5.25 4.79 -20.38
CA ALA A 254 -6.27 3.96 -19.73
C ALA A 254 -6.64 4.49 -18.37
N GLU A 255 -5.67 4.94 -17.56
CA GLU A 255 -5.95 5.57 -16.26
C GLU A 255 -6.72 6.89 -16.42
N CYS A 256 -6.34 7.74 -17.39
CA CYS A 256 -7.09 8.96 -17.74
C CYS A 256 -8.54 8.65 -18.12
N LYS A 257 -8.76 7.61 -18.96
CA LYS A 257 -10.12 7.15 -19.32
C LYS A 257 -10.93 6.68 -18.11
N ILE A 258 -10.30 5.98 -17.18
CA ILE A 258 -10.98 5.56 -15.93
C ILE A 258 -11.39 6.78 -15.11
N GLN A 259 -10.49 7.75 -14.95
CA GLN A 259 -10.79 8.97 -14.21
C GLN A 259 -11.87 9.82 -14.90
N TYR A 260 -11.82 9.91 -16.22
CA TYR A 260 -12.85 10.56 -17.01
C TYR A 260 -14.23 9.90 -16.79
N ALA A 261 -14.26 8.56 -16.83
CA ALA A 261 -15.47 7.80 -16.58
C ALA A 261 -15.99 7.98 -15.13
N ASP A 262 -15.11 8.07 -14.14
CA ASP A 262 -15.48 8.39 -12.76
C ASP A 262 -16.14 9.77 -12.66
N ILE A 263 -15.62 10.78 -13.38
CA ILE A 263 -16.18 12.12 -13.44
C ILE A 263 -17.54 12.13 -14.17
N MET A 264 -17.67 11.37 -15.27
CA MET A 264 -18.95 11.21 -15.96
C MET A 264 -20.01 10.56 -15.05
N LEU A 265 -19.64 9.54 -14.28
CA LEU A 265 -20.54 8.91 -13.31
C LEU A 265 -20.94 9.88 -12.18
N LEU A 266 -19.98 10.68 -11.69
CA LEU A 266 -20.20 11.73 -10.70
C LEU A 266 -21.20 12.78 -11.20
N SER A 267 -21.07 13.22 -12.45
CA SER A 267 -21.98 14.19 -13.10
C SER A 267 -23.36 13.60 -13.40
N GLY A 268 -23.49 12.26 -13.43
CA GLY A 268 -24.72 11.55 -13.76
C GLY A 268 -24.79 11.01 -15.19
N ASN A 269 -23.73 11.19 -15.99
CA ASN A 269 -23.61 10.69 -17.36
C ASN A 269 -23.17 9.21 -17.39
N ILE A 270 -24.10 8.33 -17.00
CA ILE A 270 -23.81 6.90 -16.79
C ILE A 270 -23.36 6.21 -18.10
N TRP A 271 -23.92 6.59 -19.22
CA TRP A 271 -23.61 5.97 -20.52
C TRP A 271 -22.18 6.29 -20.98
N ASP A 272 -21.72 7.53 -20.78
CA ASP A 272 -20.35 7.91 -21.10
C ASP A 272 -19.37 7.19 -20.15
N ALA A 273 -19.69 7.10 -18.87
CA ALA A 273 -18.89 6.32 -17.92
C ALA A 273 -18.75 4.85 -18.37
N LEU A 274 -19.87 4.20 -18.73
CA LEU A 274 -19.86 2.82 -19.24
C LEU A 274 -19.02 2.66 -20.51
N LEU A 275 -19.09 3.64 -21.44
CA LEU A 275 -18.32 3.61 -22.67
C LEU A 275 -16.81 3.58 -22.37
N PHE A 276 -16.33 4.52 -21.58
CA PHE A 276 -14.89 4.64 -21.27
C PHE A 276 -14.37 3.44 -20.46
N TYR A 277 -15.11 2.96 -19.45
CA TYR A 277 -14.72 1.74 -18.74
C TYR A 277 -14.69 0.54 -19.67
N SER A 278 -15.66 0.42 -20.61
CA SER A 278 -15.70 -0.69 -21.58
C SER A 278 -14.51 -0.69 -22.54
N GLN A 279 -14.05 0.50 -22.96
CA GLN A 279 -12.85 0.62 -23.77
C GLN A 279 -11.63 0.11 -23.03
N VAL A 280 -11.42 0.55 -21.77
CA VAL A 280 -10.28 0.12 -20.97
C VAL A 280 -10.33 -1.39 -20.68
N GLU A 281 -11.49 -1.92 -20.28
CA GLU A 281 -11.65 -3.38 -20.07
C GLU A 281 -11.32 -4.18 -21.34
N LYS A 282 -11.77 -3.73 -22.49
CA LYS A 282 -11.53 -4.41 -23.78
C LYS A 282 -10.04 -4.41 -24.14
N ASP A 283 -9.38 -3.26 -23.97
CA ASP A 283 -7.99 -3.06 -24.38
C ASP A 283 -6.99 -3.75 -23.42
N PHE A 284 -7.39 -3.98 -22.17
CA PHE A 284 -6.53 -4.47 -21.08
C PHE A 284 -7.14 -5.65 -20.31
N LYS A 285 -7.72 -6.65 -21.01
CA LYS A 285 -8.49 -7.76 -20.41
C LYS A 285 -7.82 -8.47 -19.23
N GLU A 286 -6.52 -8.78 -19.38
CA GLU A 286 -5.75 -9.56 -18.40
C GLU A 286 -4.87 -8.69 -17.50
N HIS A 287 -4.94 -7.38 -17.65
CA HIS A 287 -4.16 -6.43 -16.87
C HIS A 287 -4.97 -5.89 -15.68
N PRO A 288 -4.34 -5.59 -14.53
CA PRO A 288 -5.05 -5.02 -13.36
C PRO A 288 -5.92 -3.80 -13.67
N ILE A 289 -5.49 -2.93 -14.61
CA ILE A 289 -6.27 -1.74 -15.01
C ILE A 289 -7.59 -2.13 -15.71
N GLY A 290 -7.57 -3.19 -16.53
CA GLY A 290 -8.78 -3.73 -17.14
C GLY A 290 -9.71 -4.37 -16.11
N HIS A 291 -9.16 -5.07 -15.12
CA HIS A 291 -9.93 -5.58 -13.99
C HIS A 291 -10.55 -4.44 -13.15
N LYS A 292 -9.83 -3.33 -12.95
CA LYS A 292 -10.34 -2.11 -12.31
C LYS A 292 -11.54 -1.53 -13.09
N ALA A 293 -11.41 -1.43 -14.41
CA ALA A 293 -12.49 -0.95 -15.26
C ALA A 293 -13.71 -1.89 -15.24
N LYS A 294 -13.49 -3.21 -15.30
CA LYS A 294 -14.54 -4.23 -15.18
C LYS A 294 -15.28 -4.14 -13.85
N PHE A 295 -14.56 -3.95 -12.74
CA PHE A 295 -15.18 -3.77 -11.43
C PHE A 295 -16.06 -2.51 -11.40
N LYS A 296 -15.59 -1.39 -11.96
CA LYS A 296 -16.37 -0.15 -12.03
C LYS A 296 -17.63 -0.30 -12.89
N ARG A 297 -17.58 -1.08 -13.97
CA ARG A 297 -18.77 -1.44 -14.75
C ARG A 297 -19.76 -2.31 -13.96
N ALA A 298 -19.26 -3.29 -13.20
CA ALA A 298 -20.09 -4.09 -12.31
C ALA A 298 -20.78 -3.22 -11.24
N LYS A 299 -20.07 -2.22 -10.70
CA LYS A 299 -20.67 -1.21 -9.79
C LYS A 299 -21.77 -0.40 -10.45
N ILE A 300 -21.63 0.00 -11.70
CA ILE A 300 -22.71 0.71 -12.41
C ILE A 300 -23.95 -0.20 -12.55
N ALA A 301 -23.78 -1.47 -12.93
CA ALA A 301 -24.90 -2.40 -13.02
C ALA A 301 -25.59 -2.58 -11.66
N TYR A 302 -24.82 -2.72 -10.59
CA TYR A 302 -25.33 -2.71 -9.21
C TYR A 302 -26.15 -1.44 -8.93
N TYR A 303 -25.66 -0.25 -9.24
CA TYR A 303 -26.38 1.01 -9.06
C TYR A 303 -27.68 1.10 -9.87
N GLN A 304 -27.76 0.42 -11.00
CA GLN A 304 -28.94 0.35 -11.85
C GLN A 304 -29.93 -0.74 -11.43
N GLY A 305 -29.57 -1.60 -10.46
CA GLY A 305 -30.38 -2.72 -9.99
C GLY A 305 -30.25 -3.98 -10.85
N ASP A 306 -29.32 -4.05 -11.80
CA ASP A 306 -28.99 -5.26 -12.55
C ASP A 306 -28.01 -6.13 -11.75
N PHE A 307 -28.51 -6.69 -10.67
CA PHE A 307 -27.70 -7.47 -9.72
C PHE A 307 -27.19 -8.77 -10.34
N THR A 308 -27.97 -9.39 -11.22
CA THR A 308 -27.58 -10.63 -11.90
C THR A 308 -26.36 -10.42 -12.78
N TRP A 309 -26.36 -9.36 -13.58
CA TRP A 309 -25.21 -9.04 -14.42
C TRP A 309 -24.02 -8.59 -13.57
N ALA A 310 -24.24 -7.75 -12.55
CA ALA A 310 -23.19 -7.33 -11.63
C ALA A 310 -22.49 -8.54 -10.99
N GLN A 311 -23.27 -9.49 -10.44
CA GLN A 311 -22.77 -10.71 -9.81
C GLN A 311 -21.91 -11.54 -10.76
N ALA A 312 -22.36 -11.75 -12.00
CA ALA A 312 -21.60 -12.50 -13.00
C ALA A 312 -20.24 -11.88 -13.30
N GLN A 313 -20.13 -10.53 -13.30
CA GLN A 313 -18.84 -9.84 -13.49
C GLN A 313 -17.94 -9.94 -12.24
N LEU A 314 -18.53 -9.82 -11.06
CA LEU A 314 -17.83 -9.91 -9.77
C LEU A 314 -17.25 -11.31 -9.55
N ASP A 315 -17.97 -12.37 -9.92
CA ASP A 315 -17.48 -13.74 -9.81
C ASP A 315 -16.18 -13.98 -10.60
N VAL A 316 -16.06 -13.37 -11.79
CA VAL A 316 -14.81 -13.40 -12.56
C VAL A 316 -13.68 -12.64 -11.84
N LEU A 317 -14.01 -11.52 -11.20
CA LEU A 317 -13.02 -10.65 -10.55
C LEU A 317 -12.49 -11.18 -9.21
N LYS A 318 -13.22 -12.08 -8.53
CA LYS A 318 -12.77 -12.76 -7.31
C LYS A 318 -11.45 -13.52 -7.50
N SER A 319 -11.14 -13.94 -8.74
CA SER A 319 -9.88 -14.60 -9.12
C SER A 319 -8.82 -13.63 -9.68
N SER A 320 -9.04 -12.32 -9.56
CA SER A 320 -8.10 -11.31 -10.07
C SER A 320 -6.72 -11.43 -9.42
N THR A 321 -5.68 -11.14 -10.20
CA THR A 321 -4.28 -11.06 -9.72
C THR A 321 -4.07 -9.90 -8.75
N SER A 322 -4.87 -8.84 -8.84
CA SER A 322 -4.89 -7.74 -7.86
C SER A 322 -5.73 -8.15 -6.66
N LYS A 323 -5.09 -8.33 -5.50
CA LYS A 323 -5.79 -8.67 -4.25
C LYS A 323 -6.81 -7.61 -3.83
N LEU A 324 -6.52 -6.34 -4.09
CA LEU A 324 -7.44 -5.24 -3.77
C LEU A 324 -8.72 -5.37 -4.58
N ILE A 325 -8.61 -5.52 -5.91
CA ILE A 325 -9.79 -5.68 -6.79
C ILE A 325 -10.56 -6.96 -6.46
N ALA A 326 -9.86 -8.05 -6.11
CA ALA A 326 -10.51 -9.31 -5.72
C ALA A 326 -11.30 -9.15 -4.41
N ASN A 327 -10.77 -8.44 -3.42
CA ASN A 327 -11.45 -8.14 -2.16
C ASN A 327 -12.68 -7.24 -2.40
N ASP A 328 -12.51 -6.13 -3.12
CA ASP A 328 -13.61 -5.22 -3.45
C ASP A 328 -14.74 -5.95 -4.21
N ALA A 329 -14.38 -6.87 -5.13
CA ALA A 329 -15.33 -7.68 -5.85
C ALA A 329 -16.04 -8.70 -4.94
N MET A 330 -15.32 -9.26 -3.97
CA MET A 330 -15.90 -10.18 -2.98
C MET A 330 -16.88 -9.45 -2.07
N ASP A 331 -16.52 -8.28 -1.56
CA ASP A 331 -17.35 -7.48 -0.66
C ASP A 331 -18.66 -7.05 -1.34
N LEU A 332 -18.59 -6.53 -2.57
CA LEU A 332 -19.80 -6.17 -3.32
C LEU A 332 -20.63 -7.39 -3.69
N SER A 333 -19.99 -8.52 -4.02
CA SER A 333 -20.68 -9.77 -4.32
C SER A 333 -21.41 -10.32 -3.10
N LEU A 334 -20.81 -10.28 -1.90
CA LEU A 334 -21.44 -10.68 -0.65
C LEU A 334 -22.65 -9.77 -0.33
N LEU A 335 -22.48 -8.46 -0.44
CA LEU A 335 -23.58 -7.51 -0.26
C LEU A 335 -24.79 -7.86 -1.15
N ILE A 336 -24.55 -8.18 -2.43
CA ILE A 336 -25.63 -8.59 -3.34
C ILE A 336 -26.22 -9.95 -2.94
N THR A 337 -25.38 -10.95 -2.65
CA THR A 337 -25.84 -12.31 -2.36
C THR A 337 -26.66 -12.37 -1.10
N ASP A 338 -26.22 -11.68 -0.06
CA ASP A 338 -26.86 -11.73 1.26
C ASP A 338 -28.17 -10.95 1.30
N ASN A 339 -28.34 -9.95 0.43
CA ASN A 339 -29.49 -9.04 0.47
C ASN A 339 -30.42 -9.12 -0.76
N TYR A 340 -30.06 -9.85 -1.81
CA TYR A 340 -30.88 -9.98 -3.02
C TYR A 340 -31.29 -11.42 -3.30
N ALA A 341 -30.36 -12.38 -3.16
CA ALA A 341 -30.63 -13.76 -3.58
C ALA A 341 -31.57 -14.52 -2.66
N LEU A 342 -31.77 -14.06 -1.43
CA LEU A 342 -32.62 -14.69 -0.40
C LEU A 342 -34.00 -14.04 -0.28
N ASP A 343 -34.19 -12.85 -0.89
CA ASP A 343 -35.41 -12.08 -0.79
C ASP A 343 -36.39 -12.34 -1.94
N THR A 344 -37.68 -12.26 -1.63
CA THR A 344 -38.77 -12.31 -2.62
C THR A 344 -39.07 -10.93 -3.23
N ILE A 345 -38.49 -9.86 -2.71
CA ILE A 345 -38.75 -8.47 -3.10
C ILE A 345 -37.45 -7.73 -3.37
N ASP A 346 -37.24 -7.29 -4.60
CA ASP A 346 -36.03 -6.61 -5.04
C ASP A 346 -35.95 -5.11 -4.66
N ILE A 347 -37.10 -4.54 -4.26
CA ILE A 347 -37.25 -3.09 -4.07
C ILE A 347 -36.28 -2.51 -3.03
N PRO A 348 -36.08 -3.11 -1.83
CA PRO A 348 -35.16 -2.58 -0.82
C PRO A 348 -33.75 -2.48 -1.35
N MET A 349 -33.26 -3.54 -2.00
CA MET A 349 -31.89 -3.59 -2.55
C MET A 349 -31.71 -2.60 -3.71
N ILE A 350 -32.72 -2.41 -4.57
CA ILE A 350 -32.68 -1.40 -5.63
C ILE A 350 -32.61 0.02 -5.06
N GLN A 351 -33.39 0.30 -4.01
CA GLN A 351 -33.35 1.63 -3.35
C GLN A 351 -32.01 1.86 -2.65
N PHE A 352 -31.48 0.85 -1.98
CA PHE A 352 -30.16 0.90 -1.37
C PHE A 352 -29.06 1.18 -2.39
N ALA A 353 -29.03 0.45 -3.51
CA ALA A 353 -28.06 0.66 -4.58
C ALA A 353 -28.17 2.07 -5.22
N LYS A 354 -29.40 2.59 -5.36
CA LYS A 354 -29.63 3.97 -5.80
C LYS A 354 -29.11 5.00 -4.79
N ALA A 355 -29.24 4.73 -3.50
CA ALA A 355 -28.71 5.59 -2.45
C ALA A 355 -27.16 5.59 -2.48
N ASP A 356 -26.53 4.43 -2.67
CA ASP A 356 -25.08 4.31 -2.87
C ASP A 356 -24.59 5.13 -4.09
N LEU A 357 -25.34 5.12 -5.20
CA LEU A 357 -25.02 5.99 -6.35
C LEU A 357 -25.13 7.48 -5.99
N LYS A 358 -26.15 7.88 -5.22
CA LYS A 358 -26.28 9.27 -4.78
C LYS A 358 -25.14 9.69 -3.85
N ALA A 359 -24.71 8.79 -2.97
CA ALA A 359 -23.54 9.02 -2.12
C ALA A 359 -22.27 9.16 -2.96
N PHE A 360 -22.03 8.30 -3.97
CA PHE A 360 -20.93 8.46 -4.92
C PHE A 360 -20.97 9.80 -5.65
N GLN A 361 -22.17 10.25 -6.05
CA GLN A 361 -22.41 11.55 -6.69
C GLN A 361 -22.33 12.75 -5.71
N LYS A 362 -21.95 12.51 -4.45
CA LYS A 362 -21.89 13.52 -3.37
C LYS A 362 -23.21 14.21 -3.08
N LYS A 363 -24.32 13.61 -3.47
CA LYS A 363 -25.68 14.06 -3.15
C LYS A 363 -26.12 13.42 -1.82
N TYR A 364 -25.36 13.74 -0.76
CA TYR A 364 -25.46 13.07 0.55
C TYR A 364 -26.87 13.20 1.16
N ASP A 365 -27.48 14.38 1.10
CA ASP A 365 -28.84 14.55 1.62
C ASP A 365 -29.86 13.62 0.96
N ILE A 366 -29.74 13.45 -0.37
CA ILE A 366 -30.64 12.55 -1.12
C ILE A 366 -30.31 11.08 -0.79
N ALA A 367 -29.05 10.74 -0.64
CA ALA A 367 -28.63 9.40 -0.25
C ALA A 367 -29.17 9.03 1.13
N LEU A 368 -29.01 9.91 2.13
CA LEU A 368 -29.52 9.73 3.49
C LEU A 368 -31.05 9.56 3.51
N LEU A 369 -31.79 10.43 2.83
CA LEU A 369 -33.25 10.31 2.72
C LEU A 369 -33.68 8.98 2.07
N THR A 370 -32.93 8.51 1.08
CA THR A 370 -33.21 7.23 0.40
C THR A 370 -32.92 6.05 1.33
N TYR A 371 -31.81 6.07 2.08
CA TYR A 371 -31.52 5.05 3.10
C TYR A 371 -32.59 5.02 4.20
N ASP A 372 -33.01 6.20 4.70
CA ASP A 372 -34.07 6.29 5.71
C ASP A 372 -35.40 5.74 5.19
N SER A 373 -35.72 5.99 3.92
CA SER A 373 -36.90 5.41 3.28
C SER A 373 -36.88 3.87 3.27
N VAL A 374 -35.71 3.26 3.05
CA VAL A 374 -35.57 1.78 3.13
C VAL A 374 -35.80 1.31 4.56
N LEU A 375 -35.20 1.94 5.57
CA LEU A 375 -35.38 1.57 6.98
C LEU A 375 -36.85 1.67 7.45
N VAL A 376 -37.57 2.69 6.99
CA VAL A 376 -38.95 2.93 7.39
C VAL A 376 -39.94 1.96 6.68
N ASN A 377 -39.76 1.78 5.37
CA ASN A 377 -40.69 1.01 4.55
C ASN A 377 -40.44 -0.51 4.65
N PHE A 378 -39.23 -0.93 5.01
CA PHE A 378 -38.81 -2.34 5.07
C PHE A 378 -38.19 -2.66 6.44
N GLN A 379 -38.95 -2.46 7.50
CA GLN A 379 -38.50 -2.69 8.88
C GLN A 379 -38.08 -4.15 9.09
N GLY A 380 -36.89 -4.36 9.67
CA GLY A 380 -36.36 -5.70 9.93
C GLY A 380 -35.71 -6.39 8.73
N HIS A 381 -35.51 -5.67 7.61
CA HIS A 381 -34.78 -6.16 6.47
C HIS A 381 -33.26 -6.24 6.79
N ASP A 382 -32.54 -7.23 6.24
CA ASP A 382 -31.13 -7.49 6.50
C ASP A 382 -30.22 -6.32 6.08
N LEU A 383 -30.65 -5.48 5.13
CA LEU A 383 -29.93 -4.24 4.75
C LEU A 383 -29.84 -3.19 5.87
N SER A 384 -30.53 -3.35 6.99
CA SER A 384 -30.53 -2.34 8.05
C SER A 384 -29.13 -2.09 8.60
N ASP A 385 -28.33 -3.13 8.82
CA ASP A 385 -26.97 -3.03 9.32
C ASP A 385 -26.06 -2.31 8.33
N GLU A 386 -26.18 -2.63 7.03
CA GLU A 386 -25.45 -1.96 5.95
C GLU A 386 -25.82 -0.47 5.85
N ILE A 387 -27.10 -0.15 6.01
CA ILE A 387 -27.55 1.25 5.99
C ILE A 387 -26.96 2.03 7.16
N TYR A 388 -26.97 1.46 8.39
CA TYR A 388 -26.37 2.12 9.55
C TYR A 388 -24.86 2.33 9.38
N TYR A 389 -24.19 1.41 8.72
CA TYR A 389 -22.76 1.55 8.38
C TYR A 389 -22.49 2.66 7.36
N ARG A 390 -23.39 2.84 6.35
CA ARG A 390 -23.27 3.88 5.32
C ARG A 390 -23.58 5.29 5.82
N LYS A 391 -24.44 5.41 6.81
CA LYS A 391 -24.86 6.70 7.43
C LYS A 391 -23.83 7.24 8.40
#